data_0e4dd092f3932f94ca35c507eb2e74c0
#
_entry.id   0e4dd092f3932f94ca35c507eb2e74c0
#
_cell.length_a   1.000
_cell.length_b   1.000
_cell.length_c   1.000
_cell.angle_alpha   90.00
_cell.angle_beta   90.00
_cell.angle_gamma   90.00
#
_symmetry.space_group_name_H-M   'P 1'
#
loop_
_entity.id
_entity.type
_entity.pdbx_description
1 polymer ?
#
loop_
_entity_poly.entity_id
_entity_poly.type
_entity_poly.pdbx_seq_one_letter_code
_entity_poly.pdbx_strand_id
1 'polypeptide(L)'
;MPWVQITLSATPENSEVLEDMLLLCGAGAVSLLDGADQPVFEPIKGTTPLWQDTRVMGLFEADTDADALLEYLSNGWQAAFPSLHFPSYKLEILEDKDWERQWMDRFEPIQFGARLWVCPSWKPVPDPTAVNLMLDPGLAFGTGSHPTTALCLQWIAEQDWQHKTVIDYGCGSGILAIAAVLMGADQVMGVDNDTQALTATIDNAQRNGIAVTTIPVCLPEDTPNKAVDVMLANILAGPLIDMAERLSELTKPAGLIALSGILQHQADAVIAAYEPWFNMHTVVSKDEWVRIDGIRHS
;
A
#
# COMPACT_ATOMS: atom_id res chain seq x y z
N MET A 1 -13.40 -3.92 -25.26
CA MET A 1 -14.09 -2.87 -26.10
C MET A 1 -13.51 -1.52 -25.72
N PRO A 2 -13.31 -0.59 -26.64
CA PRO A 2 -12.84 0.74 -26.29
C PRO A 2 -13.82 1.45 -25.36
N TRP A 3 -13.35 2.46 -24.62
CA TRP A 3 -14.17 3.28 -23.73
C TRP A 3 -13.97 4.74 -24.07
N VAL A 4 -14.98 5.57 -23.84
CA VAL A 4 -14.87 7.04 -23.89
C VAL A 4 -14.67 7.53 -22.45
N GLN A 5 -13.58 8.23 -22.19
CA GLN A 5 -13.29 8.84 -20.89
C GLN A 5 -13.42 10.36 -21.00
N ILE A 6 -14.19 10.95 -20.10
CA ILE A 6 -14.20 12.39 -19.89
C ILE A 6 -13.66 12.70 -18.50
N THR A 7 -12.76 13.68 -18.41
CA THR A 7 -12.22 14.18 -17.13
C THR A 7 -12.52 15.67 -17.05
N LEU A 8 -13.22 16.09 -16.02
CA LEU A 8 -13.64 17.48 -15.76
C LEU A 8 -12.87 18.04 -14.57
N SER A 9 -12.41 19.28 -14.66
CA SER A 9 -11.84 20.00 -13.52
C SER A 9 -12.93 20.37 -12.54
N ALA A 10 -12.70 20.16 -11.25
CA ALA A 10 -13.68 20.38 -10.19
C ALA A 10 -13.01 21.01 -8.95
N THR A 11 -13.88 21.48 -8.06
CA THR A 11 -13.52 21.83 -6.68
C THR A 11 -14.34 20.95 -5.73
N PRO A 12 -14.00 20.86 -4.43
CA PRO A 12 -14.82 20.13 -3.46
C PRO A 12 -16.30 20.49 -3.48
N GLU A 13 -16.62 21.77 -3.76
CA GLU A 13 -17.98 22.28 -3.69
C GLU A 13 -18.86 21.88 -4.89
N ASN A 14 -18.25 21.52 -6.02
CA ASN A 14 -18.98 21.20 -7.25
C ASN A 14 -18.74 19.78 -7.78
N SER A 15 -17.85 19.03 -7.16
CA SER A 15 -17.52 17.68 -7.58
C SER A 15 -18.71 16.72 -7.54
N GLU A 16 -19.54 16.78 -6.50
CA GLU A 16 -20.72 15.93 -6.34
C GLU A 16 -21.74 16.18 -7.47
N VAL A 17 -21.96 17.46 -7.84
CA VAL A 17 -22.87 17.81 -8.96
C VAL A 17 -22.35 17.25 -10.28
N LEU A 18 -21.03 17.33 -10.52
CA LEU A 18 -20.44 16.77 -11.73
C LEU A 18 -20.50 15.25 -11.76
N GLU A 19 -20.30 14.59 -10.62
CA GLU A 19 -20.46 13.15 -10.46
C GLU A 19 -21.89 12.72 -10.82
N ASP A 20 -22.89 13.36 -10.22
CA ASP A 20 -24.30 13.08 -10.50
C ASP A 20 -24.65 13.30 -11.98
N MET A 21 -24.13 14.37 -12.58
CA MET A 21 -24.37 14.65 -13.99
C MET A 21 -23.77 13.58 -14.91
N LEU A 22 -22.56 13.11 -14.63
CA LEU A 22 -21.93 12.02 -15.40
C LEU A 22 -22.70 10.71 -15.28
N LEU A 23 -23.16 10.37 -14.06
CA LEU A 23 -23.98 9.19 -13.81
C LEU A 23 -25.33 9.27 -14.56
N LEU A 24 -25.99 10.45 -14.53
CA LEU A 24 -27.24 10.68 -15.27
C LEU A 24 -27.06 10.58 -16.80
N CYS A 25 -25.86 10.89 -17.30
CA CYS A 25 -25.51 10.71 -18.71
C CYS A 25 -25.21 9.25 -19.08
N GLY A 26 -25.24 8.33 -18.12
CA GLY A 26 -24.99 6.92 -18.36
C GLY A 26 -23.52 6.49 -18.23
N ALA A 27 -22.72 7.23 -17.44
CA ALA A 27 -21.39 6.76 -17.11
C ALA A 27 -21.46 5.41 -16.40
N GLY A 28 -20.70 4.42 -16.89
CA GLY A 28 -20.57 3.11 -16.25
C GLY A 28 -19.75 3.14 -14.96
N ALA A 29 -18.90 4.15 -14.82
CA ALA A 29 -18.13 4.43 -13.60
C ALA A 29 -17.81 5.92 -13.53
N VAL A 30 -17.81 6.47 -12.31
CA VAL A 30 -17.29 7.82 -12.03
C VAL A 30 -16.25 7.73 -10.91
N SER A 31 -15.16 8.48 -11.04
CA SER A 31 -14.06 8.51 -10.08
C SER A 31 -13.62 9.95 -9.81
N LEU A 32 -13.33 10.24 -8.55
CA LEU A 32 -12.68 11.48 -8.14
C LEU A 32 -11.16 11.28 -8.12
N LEU A 33 -10.42 12.21 -8.71
CA LEU A 33 -8.98 12.15 -8.83
C LEU A 33 -8.34 13.43 -8.27
N ASP A 34 -7.12 13.28 -7.75
CA ASP A 34 -6.26 14.40 -7.41
C ASP A 34 -5.76 15.09 -8.69
N GLY A 35 -6.05 16.37 -8.83
CA GLY A 35 -5.64 17.18 -9.98
C GLY A 35 -4.27 17.83 -9.83
N ALA A 36 -3.74 17.95 -8.61
CA ALA A 36 -2.55 18.73 -8.28
C ALA A 36 -1.45 17.93 -7.54
N ASP A 37 -1.54 16.59 -7.52
CA ASP A 37 -0.60 15.73 -6.80
C ASP A 37 -0.50 16.11 -5.31
N GLN A 38 -1.67 16.19 -4.66
CA GLN A 38 -1.84 16.46 -3.22
C GLN A 38 -2.38 15.21 -2.50
N PRO A 39 -1.59 14.15 -2.37
CA PRO A 39 -2.08 12.87 -1.89
C PRO A 39 -2.61 12.96 -0.44
N VAL A 40 -3.79 12.41 -0.21
CA VAL A 40 -4.38 12.23 1.12
C VAL A 40 -4.06 10.81 1.58
N PHE A 41 -2.95 10.64 2.28
CA PHE A 41 -2.48 9.32 2.70
C PHE A 41 -3.25 8.76 3.90
N GLU A 42 -3.61 9.60 4.87
CA GLU A 42 -4.27 9.17 6.11
C GLU A 42 -5.31 10.24 6.52
N PRO A 43 -6.54 10.17 5.98
CA PRO A 43 -7.58 11.11 6.36
C PRO A 43 -8.01 10.90 7.82
N ILE A 44 -8.44 11.96 8.47
CA ILE A 44 -9.01 11.88 9.82
C ILE A 44 -10.18 10.89 9.80
N LYS A 45 -10.20 9.93 10.72
CA LYS A 45 -11.22 8.89 10.80
C LYS A 45 -12.64 9.47 10.76
N GLY A 46 -13.43 8.99 9.79
CA GLY A 46 -14.80 9.46 9.57
C GLY A 46 -14.93 10.70 8.67
N THR A 47 -13.82 11.14 8.04
CA THR A 47 -13.83 12.19 7.02
C THR A 47 -13.43 11.62 5.66
N THR A 48 -13.93 12.25 4.59
CA THR A 48 -13.54 12.00 3.20
C THR A 48 -13.12 13.33 2.58
N PRO A 49 -11.91 13.84 2.93
CA PRO A 49 -11.45 15.10 2.38
C PRO A 49 -11.24 14.97 0.87
N LEU A 50 -11.71 15.96 0.12
CA LEU A 50 -11.43 16.09 -1.31
C LEU A 50 -10.25 17.04 -1.52
N TRP A 51 -9.58 16.87 -2.66
CA TRP A 51 -8.48 17.74 -3.07
C TRP A 51 -9.02 19.11 -3.50
N GLN A 52 -8.25 20.17 -3.28
CA GLN A 52 -8.59 21.52 -3.73
C GLN A 52 -8.73 21.58 -5.27
N ASP A 53 -7.81 20.92 -5.97
CA ASP A 53 -7.90 20.64 -7.41
C ASP A 53 -8.39 19.20 -7.57
N THR A 54 -9.70 19.03 -7.58
CA THR A 54 -10.34 17.73 -7.81
C THR A 54 -10.63 17.57 -9.29
N ARG A 55 -10.50 16.36 -9.81
CA ARG A 55 -10.97 15.99 -11.14
C ARG A 55 -12.03 14.93 -11.03
N VAL A 56 -13.12 15.11 -11.77
CA VAL A 56 -14.20 14.13 -11.88
C VAL A 56 -14.06 13.41 -13.21
N MET A 57 -13.81 12.12 -13.18
CA MET A 57 -13.62 11.28 -14.36
C MET A 57 -14.82 10.37 -14.54
N GLY A 58 -15.43 10.38 -15.72
CA GLY A 58 -16.49 9.45 -16.13
C GLY A 58 -16.03 8.53 -17.25
N LEU A 59 -16.41 7.25 -17.18
CA LEU A 59 -16.20 6.26 -18.22
C LEU A 59 -17.53 5.90 -18.88
N PHE A 60 -17.55 5.91 -20.21
CA PHE A 60 -18.71 5.62 -21.05
C PHE A 60 -18.39 4.55 -22.07
N GLU A 61 -19.43 3.86 -22.59
CA GLU A 61 -19.27 2.89 -23.65
C GLU A 61 -18.75 3.55 -24.95
N ALA A 62 -18.13 2.75 -25.81
CA ALA A 62 -17.45 3.23 -27.02
C ALA A 62 -18.35 3.93 -28.04
N ASP A 63 -19.65 3.60 -28.05
CA ASP A 63 -20.66 4.14 -28.94
C ASP A 63 -21.33 5.42 -28.43
N THR A 64 -20.85 5.95 -27.27
CA THR A 64 -21.36 7.20 -26.70
C THR A 64 -21.03 8.37 -27.63
N ASP A 65 -22.08 9.13 -27.99
CA ASP A 65 -21.93 10.38 -28.74
C ASP A 65 -21.33 11.46 -27.83
N ALA A 66 -20.04 11.71 -28.06
CA ALA A 66 -19.26 12.64 -27.23
C ALA A 66 -19.77 14.10 -27.34
N ASP A 67 -20.29 14.51 -28.49
CA ASP A 67 -20.79 15.87 -28.70
C ASP A 67 -22.12 16.06 -27.97
N ALA A 68 -23.01 15.07 -28.06
CA ALA A 68 -24.29 15.08 -27.31
C ALA A 68 -24.06 15.03 -25.79
N LEU A 69 -23.07 14.23 -25.34
CA LEU A 69 -22.65 14.17 -23.93
C LEU A 69 -22.19 15.54 -23.43
N LEU A 70 -21.29 16.20 -24.15
CA LEU A 70 -20.77 17.52 -23.79
C LEU A 70 -21.85 18.60 -23.78
N GLU A 71 -22.76 18.56 -24.76
CA GLU A 71 -23.88 19.48 -24.81
C GLU A 71 -24.80 19.30 -23.58
N TYR A 72 -25.13 18.07 -23.21
CA TYR A 72 -25.94 17.76 -22.04
C TYR A 72 -25.27 18.24 -20.75
N LEU A 73 -23.98 17.93 -20.56
CA LEU A 73 -23.19 18.35 -19.39
C LEU A 73 -23.10 19.88 -19.30
N SER A 74 -22.86 20.57 -20.42
CA SER A 74 -22.78 22.03 -20.46
C SER A 74 -24.11 22.69 -20.10
N ASN A 75 -25.23 22.18 -20.62
CA ASN A 75 -26.57 22.69 -20.32
C ASN A 75 -26.94 22.45 -18.84
N GLY A 76 -26.66 21.25 -18.32
CA GLY A 76 -26.88 20.94 -16.90
C GLY A 76 -26.05 21.82 -15.96
N TRP A 77 -24.79 22.01 -16.31
CA TRP A 77 -23.89 22.89 -15.56
C TRP A 77 -24.39 24.33 -15.52
N GLN A 78 -24.79 24.89 -16.68
CA GLN A 78 -25.33 26.25 -16.75
C GLN A 78 -26.59 26.42 -15.94
N ALA A 79 -27.41 25.37 -15.82
CA ALA A 79 -28.59 25.38 -14.97
C ALA A 79 -28.27 25.35 -13.47
N ALA A 80 -27.28 24.57 -13.07
CA ALA A 80 -26.80 24.42 -11.68
C ALA A 80 -25.97 25.64 -11.22
N PHE A 81 -25.12 26.14 -12.09
CA PHE A 81 -24.18 27.24 -11.81
C PHE A 81 -24.22 28.35 -12.87
N PRO A 82 -25.31 29.17 -12.88
CA PRO A 82 -25.52 30.15 -13.95
C PRO A 82 -24.44 31.24 -14.10
N SER A 83 -23.66 31.47 -13.03
CA SER A 83 -22.58 32.46 -13.00
C SER A 83 -21.17 31.89 -13.28
N LEU A 84 -21.06 30.57 -13.42
CA LEU A 84 -19.76 29.91 -13.65
C LEU A 84 -19.64 29.42 -15.10
N HIS A 85 -18.43 29.52 -15.64
CA HIS A 85 -18.13 28.86 -16.92
C HIS A 85 -18.13 27.35 -16.76
N PHE A 86 -18.46 26.63 -17.84
CA PHE A 86 -18.33 25.18 -17.87
C PHE A 86 -16.87 24.78 -17.58
N PRO A 87 -16.63 23.76 -16.73
CA PRO A 87 -15.28 23.33 -16.38
C PRO A 87 -14.43 22.96 -17.60
N SER A 88 -13.12 23.15 -17.48
CA SER A 88 -12.21 22.59 -18.46
C SER A 88 -12.30 21.08 -18.41
N TYR A 89 -12.24 20.45 -19.59
CA TYR A 89 -12.35 19.01 -19.70
C TYR A 89 -11.33 18.43 -20.67
N LYS A 90 -11.07 17.12 -20.50
CA LYS A 90 -10.29 16.29 -21.41
C LYS A 90 -11.16 15.10 -21.80
N LEU A 91 -11.27 14.83 -23.09
CA LEU A 91 -11.98 13.67 -23.63
C LEU A 91 -10.95 12.77 -24.33
N GLU A 92 -10.96 11.48 -24.00
CA GLU A 92 -10.02 10.49 -24.50
C GLU A 92 -10.77 9.20 -24.89
N ILE A 93 -10.35 8.61 -25.97
CA ILE A 93 -10.79 7.26 -26.32
C ILE A 93 -9.76 6.29 -25.75
N LEU A 94 -10.18 5.50 -24.77
CA LEU A 94 -9.35 4.42 -24.25
C LEU A 94 -9.50 3.21 -25.14
N GLU A 95 -8.46 2.91 -25.91
CA GLU A 95 -8.41 1.66 -26.68
C GLU A 95 -8.42 0.47 -25.72
N ASP A 96 -9.04 -0.62 -26.17
CA ASP A 96 -8.99 -1.90 -25.47
C ASP A 96 -7.57 -2.47 -25.57
N LYS A 97 -6.71 -1.99 -24.70
CA LYS A 97 -5.34 -2.49 -24.58
C LYS A 97 -5.31 -3.60 -23.56
N ASP A 98 -4.46 -4.58 -23.80
CA ASP A 98 -4.13 -5.62 -22.82
C ASP A 98 -3.41 -4.97 -21.63
N TRP A 99 -4.21 -4.32 -20.76
CA TRP A 99 -3.73 -3.59 -19.59
C TRP A 99 -2.93 -4.49 -18.66
N GLU A 100 -3.27 -5.78 -18.59
CA GLU A 100 -2.54 -6.77 -17.81
C GLU A 100 -1.10 -6.89 -18.29
N ARG A 101 -0.86 -7.01 -19.61
CA ARG A 101 0.50 -7.08 -20.15
C ARG A 101 1.28 -5.79 -19.98
N GLN A 102 0.68 -4.62 -20.27
CA GLN A 102 1.37 -3.34 -20.11
C GLN A 102 1.75 -3.05 -18.65
N TRP A 103 0.90 -3.50 -17.74
CA TRP A 103 1.17 -3.38 -16.32
C TRP A 103 2.29 -4.33 -15.88
N MET A 104 2.26 -5.60 -16.32
CA MET A 104 3.32 -6.58 -16.05
C MET A 104 4.70 -6.14 -16.55
N ASP A 105 4.77 -5.48 -17.70
CA ASP A 105 6.04 -5.00 -18.26
C ASP A 105 6.73 -3.93 -17.40
N ARG A 106 5.99 -3.22 -16.55
CA ARG A 106 6.53 -2.18 -15.66
C ARG A 106 7.18 -2.73 -14.39
N PHE A 107 6.91 -4.00 -14.04
CA PHE A 107 7.49 -4.61 -12.85
C PHE A 107 8.82 -5.27 -13.20
N GLU A 108 9.89 -4.68 -12.71
CA GLU A 108 11.25 -5.21 -12.81
C GLU A 108 11.69 -5.78 -11.46
N PRO A 109 12.60 -6.77 -11.44
CA PRO A 109 13.23 -7.22 -10.22
C PRO A 109 13.92 -6.07 -9.47
N ILE A 110 13.71 -6.01 -8.15
CA ILE A 110 14.26 -4.95 -7.28
C ILE A 110 15.25 -5.58 -6.30
N GLN A 111 16.43 -5.00 -6.19
CA GLN A 111 17.47 -5.44 -5.23
C GLN A 111 17.35 -4.64 -3.93
N PHE A 112 17.47 -5.36 -2.81
CA PHE A 112 17.55 -4.81 -1.46
C PHE A 112 18.84 -5.31 -0.78
N GLY A 113 19.69 -4.38 -0.37
CA GLY A 113 21.00 -4.73 0.14
C GLY A 113 21.84 -5.54 -0.88
N ALA A 114 22.74 -6.38 -0.38
CA ALA A 114 23.63 -7.17 -1.23
C ALA A 114 23.05 -8.53 -1.63
N ARG A 115 22.03 -9.03 -0.94
CA ARG A 115 21.64 -10.45 -1.02
C ARG A 115 20.17 -10.73 -1.32
N LEU A 116 19.27 -9.74 -1.24
CA LEU A 116 17.83 -9.93 -1.39
C LEU A 116 17.32 -9.29 -2.67
N TRP A 117 16.60 -10.07 -3.47
CA TRP A 117 15.85 -9.59 -4.63
C TRP A 117 14.37 -9.87 -4.45
N VAL A 118 13.52 -8.96 -4.89
CA VAL A 118 12.09 -9.20 -5.10
C VAL A 118 11.84 -9.26 -6.60
N CYS A 119 11.33 -10.38 -7.08
CA CYS A 119 11.20 -10.68 -8.49
C CYS A 119 9.75 -11.06 -8.83
N PRO A 120 9.14 -10.46 -9.85
CA PRO A 120 7.89 -10.97 -10.39
C PRO A 120 8.10 -12.34 -11.08
N SER A 121 7.12 -13.24 -11.00
CA SER A 121 7.27 -14.63 -11.46
C SER A 121 7.51 -14.77 -12.98
N TRP A 122 7.15 -13.75 -13.76
CA TRP A 122 7.32 -13.72 -15.23
C TRP A 122 8.66 -13.12 -15.71
N LYS A 123 9.51 -12.68 -14.78
CA LYS A 123 10.84 -12.16 -15.11
C LYS A 123 11.93 -13.14 -14.65
N PRO A 124 13.01 -13.25 -15.38
CA PRO A 124 14.16 -14.04 -14.92
C PRO A 124 14.79 -13.40 -13.69
N VAL A 125 15.24 -14.23 -12.75
CA VAL A 125 15.98 -13.74 -11.58
C VAL A 125 17.34 -13.18 -12.02
N PRO A 126 17.73 -11.96 -11.58
CA PRO A 126 19.00 -11.35 -12.00
C PRO A 126 20.23 -12.04 -11.46
N ASP A 127 20.14 -12.56 -10.23
CA ASP A 127 21.21 -13.29 -9.56
C ASP A 127 20.69 -14.57 -8.91
N PRO A 128 20.86 -15.75 -9.55
CA PRO A 128 20.42 -17.02 -8.99
C PRO A 128 21.16 -17.44 -7.69
N THR A 129 22.27 -16.79 -7.35
CA THR A 129 23.03 -17.08 -6.12
C THR A 129 22.58 -16.26 -4.92
N ALA A 130 21.79 -15.21 -5.17
CA ALA A 130 21.18 -14.38 -4.14
C ALA A 130 19.86 -14.99 -3.63
N VAL A 131 19.33 -14.42 -2.56
CA VAL A 131 17.97 -14.72 -2.08
C VAL A 131 16.96 -14.05 -3.00
N ASN A 132 16.16 -14.84 -3.71
CA ASN A 132 15.15 -14.34 -4.64
C ASN A 132 13.75 -14.61 -4.07
N LEU A 133 13.05 -13.55 -3.70
CA LEU A 133 11.67 -13.57 -3.27
C LEU A 133 10.78 -13.36 -4.48
N MET A 134 9.98 -14.38 -4.82
CA MET A 134 9.03 -14.31 -5.93
C MET A 134 7.73 -13.69 -5.45
N LEU A 135 7.36 -12.53 -6.00
CA LEU A 135 6.13 -11.85 -5.65
C LEU A 135 5.51 -11.20 -6.87
N ASP A 136 4.28 -11.61 -7.15
CA ASP A 136 3.46 -10.97 -8.16
C ASP A 136 2.58 -9.90 -7.51
N PRO A 137 2.50 -8.69 -8.09
CA PRO A 137 1.53 -7.71 -7.65
C PRO A 137 0.11 -8.28 -7.70
N GLY A 138 -0.61 -8.15 -6.59
CA GLY A 138 -1.95 -8.69 -6.40
C GLY A 138 -2.86 -7.71 -5.67
N LEU A 139 -3.98 -8.21 -5.15
CA LEU A 139 -4.96 -7.40 -4.41
C LEU A 139 -4.48 -7.01 -3.00
N ALA A 140 -3.54 -7.77 -2.40
CA ALA A 140 -2.99 -7.46 -1.10
C ALA A 140 -1.87 -6.40 -1.19
N PHE A 141 -1.81 -5.50 -0.21
CA PHE A 141 -0.77 -4.48 -0.09
C PHE A 141 0.62 -5.11 0.09
N GLY A 142 1.66 -4.44 -0.45
CA GLY A 142 3.06 -4.84 -0.28
C GLY A 142 3.63 -5.55 -1.51
N THR A 143 3.88 -4.79 -2.60
CA THR A 143 4.51 -5.30 -3.84
C THR A 143 6.04 -5.17 -3.84
N GLY A 144 6.63 -4.61 -2.77
CA GLY A 144 8.06 -4.30 -2.71
C GLY A 144 8.43 -2.94 -3.30
N SER A 145 7.66 -2.40 -4.23
CA SER A 145 7.94 -1.10 -4.88
C SER A 145 7.55 0.12 -4.03
N HIS A 146 6.58 -0.03 -3.12
CA HIS A 146 6.18 1.07 -2.24
C HIS A 146 7.33 1.47 -1.30
N PRO A 147 7.59 2.77 -1.06
CA PRO A 147 8.69 3.23 -0.23
C PRO A 147 8.78 2.57 1.15
N THR A 148 7.63 2.38 1.83
CA THR A 148 7.56 1.76 3.16
C THR A 148 8.02 0.31 3.15
N THR A 149 7.57 -0.47 2.17
CA THR A 149 7.97 -1.87 1.99
C THR A 149 9.46 -1.96 1.61
N ALA A 150 9.91 -1.07 0.73
CA ALA A 150 11.32 -1.00 0.32
C ALA A 150 12.25 -0.70 1.50
N LEU A 151 11.87 0.23 2.39
CA LEU A 151 12.63 0.56 3.61
C LEU A 151 12.72 -0.65 4.57
N CYS A 152 11.64 -1.40 4.73
CA CYS A 152 11.64 -2.62 5.55
C CYS A 152 12.51 -3.73 4.93
N LEU A 153 12.38 -3.97 3.61
CA LEU A 153 13.17 -4.99 2.91
C LEU A 153 14.68 -4.65 2.93
N GLN A 154 15.03 -3.37 2.78
CA GLN A 154 16.42 -2.94 2.92
C GLN A 154 16.97 -3.26 4.31
N TRP A 155 16.19 -2.98 5.36
CA TRP A 155 16.57 -3.31 6.73
C TRP A 155 16.67 -4.82 6.94
N ILE A 156 15.72 -5.60 6.42
CA ILE A 156 15.72 -7.06 6.49
C ILE A 156 16.99 -7.64 5.83
N ALA A 157 17.41 -7.10 4.69
CA ALA A 157 18.59 -7.55 3.96
C ALA A 157 19.91 -7.35 4.73
N GLU A 158 19.91 -6.47 5.74
CA GLU A 158 21.10 -6.11 6.54
C GLU A 158 21.18 -6.84 7.88
N GLN A 159 20.08 -7.51 8.33
CA GLN A 159 20.04 -8.20 9.62
C GLN A 159 20.60 -9.63 9.55
N ASP A 160 20.99 -10.14 10.72
CA ASP A 160 21.25 -11.57 10.95
C ASP A 160 19.97 -12.27 11.41
N TRP A 161 19.49 -13.20 10.61
CA TRP A 161 18.23 -13.91 10.83
C TRP A 161 18.37 -15.29 11.44
N GLN A 162 19.62 -15.80 11.61
CA GLN A 162 19.82 -17.15 12.13
C GLN A 162 19.22 -17.28 13.54
N HIS A 163 18.41 -18.31 13.73
CA HIS A 163 17.75 -18.62 15.01
C HIS A 163 16.80 -17.52 15.52
N LYS A 164 16.32 -16.65 14.65
CA LYS A 164 15.36 -15.61 15.03
C LYS A 164 13.92 -16.09 14.90
N THR A 165 13.10 -15.71 15.88
CA THR A 165 11.65 -15.78 15.82
C THR A 165 11.10 -14.42 15.46
N VAL A 166 10.08 -14.35 14.58
CA VAL A 166 9.59 -13.09 13.98
C VAL A 166 8.06 -13.05 14.01
N ILE A 167 7.51 -11.89 14.23
CA ILE A 167 6.11 -11.54 13.89
C ILE A 167 6.14 -10.42 12.87
N ASP A 168 5.39 -10.61 11.78
CA ASP A 168 5.04 -9.59 10.80
C ASP A 168 3.59 -9.15 11.07
N TYR A 169 3.43 -8.01 11.73
CA TYR A 169 2.13 -7.49 12.18
C TYR A 169 1.57 -6.50 11.16
N GLY A 170 0.45 -6.83 10.54
CA GLY A 170 -0.06 -6.22 9.32
C GLY A 170 0.66 -6.82 8.11
N CYS A 171 0.67 -8.15 7.99
CA CYS A 171 1.52 -8.85 7.03
C CYS A 171 1.13 -8.63 5.56
N GLY A 172 -0.13 -8.29 5.27
CA GLY A 172 -0.60 -7.99 3.91
C GLY A 172 -0.32 -9.13 2.92
N SER A 173 0.54 -8.86 1.94
CA SER A 173 1.01 -9.88 0.98
C SER A 173 1.94 -10.93 1.59
N GLY A 174 2.40 -10.75 2.83
CA GLY A 174 3.38 -11.57 3.51
C GLY A 174 4.83 -11.29 3.09
N ILE A 175 5.09 -10.25 2.32
CA ILE A 175 6.41 -9.98 1.74
C ILE A 175 7.52 -9.89 2.79
N LEU A 176 7.28 -9.24 3.94
CA LEU A 176 8.28 -9.10 4.99
C LEU A 176 8.49 -10.42 5.73
N ALA A 177 7.41 -11.15 6.04
CA ALA A 177 7.47 -12.48 6.64
C ALA A 177 8.24 -13.47 5.75
N ILE A 178 7.93 -13.50 4.45
CA ILE A 178 8.60 -14.35 3.45
C ILE A 178 10.08 -13.98 3.34
N ALA A 179 10.38 -12.67 3.27
CA ALA A 179 11.76 -12.19 3.24
C ALA A 179 12.55 -12.66 4.47
N ALA A 180 11.98 -12.54 5.68
CA ALA A 180 12.63 -13.01 6.91
C ALA A 180 12.92 -14.51 6.88
N VAL A 181 11.98 -15.36 6.42
CA VAL A 181 12.20 -16.82 6.26
C VAL A 181 13.31 -17.09 5.26
N LEU A 182 13.26 -16.49 4.07
CA LEU A 182 14.26 -16.72 3.03
C LEU A 182 15.66 -16.23 3.45
N MET A 183 15.73 -15.22 4.31
CA MET A 183 16.98 -14.71 4.89
C MET A 183 17.50 -15.57 6.06
N GLY A 184 16.73 -16.55 6.55
CA GLY A 184 17.17 -17.53 7.53
C GLY A 184 16.47 -17.51 8.89
N ALA A 185 15.34 -16.82 9.05
CA ALA A 185 14.56 -16.88 10.28
C ALA A 185 13.97 -18.28 10.51
N ASP A 186 14.00 -18.76 11.74
CA ASP A 186 13.56 -20.13 12.10
C ASP A 186 12.03 -20.26 12.22
N GLN A 187 11.39 -19.24 12.77
CA GLN A 187 9.92 -19.19 12.99
C GLN A 187 9.41 -17.80 12.67
N VAL A 188 8.47 -17.71 11.78
CA VAL A 188 7.85 -16.45 11.39
C VAL A 188 6.35 -16.60 11.47
N MET A 189 5.65 -15.61 12.01
CA MET A 189 4.19 -15.56 12.06
C MET A 189 3.72 -14.30 11.34
N GLY A 190 2.67 -14.42 10.51
CA GLY A 190 1.96 -13.28 9.94
C GLY A 190 0.68 -12.99 10.73
N VAL A 191 0.44 -11.72 11.01
CA VAL A 191 -0.79 -11.25 11.68
C VAL A 191 -1.42 -10.18 10.81
N ASP A 192 -2.71 -10.30 10.51
CA ASP A 192 -3.45 -9.27 9.78
C ASP A 192 -4.93 -9.28 10.19
N ASN A 193 -5.58 -8.13 10.13
CA ASN A 193 -7.02 -8.01 10.41
C ASN A 193 -7.90 -8.33 9.18
N ASP A 194 -7.28 -8.41 7.99
CA ASP A 194 -7.95 -8.80 6.74
C ASP A 194 -7.68 -10.26 6.42
N THR A 195 -8.73 -11.07 6.38
CA THR A 195 -8.65 -12.48 5.99
C THR A 195 -8.14 -12.71 4.56
N GLN A 196 -8.32 -11.72 3.67
CA GLN A 196 -7.76 -11.78 2.31
C GLN A 196 -6.23 -11.63 2.36
N ALA A 197 -5.70 -10.78 3.23
CA ALA A 197 -4.27 -10.64 3.46
C ALA A 197 -3.65 -11.94 4.00
N LEU A 198 -4.33 -12.60 4.94
CA LEU A 198 -3.89 -13.91 5.47
C LEU A 198 -3.80 -14.96 4.35
N THR A 199 -4.81 -15.01 3.47
CA THR A 199 -4.83 -15.91 2.30
C THR A 199 -3.69 -15.57 1.35
N ALA A 200 -3.49 -14.29 1.03
CA ALA A 200 -2.42 -13.84 0.14
C ALA A 200 -1.02 -14.17 0.69
N THR A 201 -0.82 -14.03 2.01
CA THR A 201 0.42 -14.43 2.68
C THR A 201 0.71 -15.92 2.48
N ILE A 202 -0.29 -16.78 2.66
CA ILE A 202 -0.16 -18.25 2.47
C ILE A 202 0.20 -18.56 1.02
N ASP A 203 -0.52 -18.00 0.06
CA ASP A 203 -0.31 -18.25 -1.37
C ASP A 203 1.08 -17.80 -1.82
N ASN A 204 1.51 -16.61 -1.38
CA ASN A 204 2.84 -16.09 -1.69
C ASN A 204 3.95 -16.88 -1.02
N ALA A 205 3.77 -17.36 0.21
CA ALA A 205 4.71 -18.26 0.87
C ALA A 205 4.89 -19.56 0.07
N GLN A 206 3.80 -20.18 -0.38
CA GLN A 206 3.83 -21.40 -1.20
C GLN A 206 4.54 -21.17 -2.54
N ARG A 207 4.34 -20.03 -3.22
CA ARG A 207 5.07 -19.66 -4.45
C ARG A 207 6.57 -19.59 -4.24
N ASN A 208 7.01 -19.26 -3.03
CA ASN A 208 8.41 -19.23 -2.63
C ASN A 208 8.93 -20.59 -2.09
N GLY A 209 8.15 -21.66 -2.23
CA GLY A 209 8.53 -22.99 -1.75
C GLY A 209 8.49 -23.12 -0.22
N ILE A 210 7.89 -22.17 0.49
CA ILE A 210 7.79 -22.17 1.95
C ILE A 210 6.55 -22.96 2.34
N ALA A 211 6.70 -23.91 3.25
CA ALA A 211 5.59 -24.70 3.76
C ALA A 211 4.63 -23.83 4.58
N VAL A 212 3.31 -24.08 4.49
CA VAL A 212 2.27 -23.32 5.23
C VAL A 212 2.52 -23.28 6.72
N THR A 213 3.12 -24.35 7.27
CA THR A 213 3.47 -24.43 8.70
C THR A 213 4.65 -23.55 9.12
N THR A 214 5.43 -23.04 8.17
CA THR A 214 6.61 -22.18 8.45
C THR A 214 6.19 -20.75 8.75
N ILE A 215 5.13 -20.26 8.08
CA ILE A 215 4.54 -18.94 8.33
C ILE A 215 3.05 -19.16 8.69
N PRO A 216 2.73 -19.60 9.93
CA PRO A 216 1.36 -19.57 10.41
C PRO A 216 0.84 -18.13 10.39
N VAL A 217 -0.42 -17.97 10.00
CA VAL A 217 -1.09 -16.67 9.95
C VAL A 217 -2.31 -16.68 10.87
N CYS A 218 -2.62 -15.54 11.49
CA CYS A 218 -3.79 -15.41 12.36
C CYS A 218 -4.33 -13.98 12.38
N LEU A 219 -5.56 -13.84 12.92
CA LEU A 219 -6.13 -12.55 13.25
C LEU A 219 -5.45 -11.95 14.50
N PRO A 220 -5.52 -10.63 14.72
CA PRO A 220 -4.91 -9.97 15.90
C PRO A 220 -5.36 -10.56 17.25
N GLU A 221 -6.64 -10.92 17.41
CA GLU A 221 -7.20 -11.54 18.61
C GLU A 221 -6.67 -12.94 18.88
N ASP A 222 -6.23 -13.66 17.86
CA ASP A 222 -5.70 -15.02 17.95
C ASP A 222 -4.18 -15.05 18.09
N THR A 223 -3.52 -13.86 18.13
CA THR A 223 -2.06 -13.78 18.26
C THR A 223 -1.59 -14.34 19.59
N PRO A 224 -0.75 -15.41 19.60
CA PRO A 224 -0.25 -15.99 20.83
C PRO A 224 0.55 -14.98 21.67
N ASN A 225 0.41 -15.02 23.00
CA ASN A 225 1.19 -14.22 23.95
C ASN A 225 2.62 -14.81 24.10
N LYS A 226 3.33 -14.89 22.99
CA LYS A 226 4.71 -15.41 22.96
C LYS A 226 5.60 -14.35 22.32
N ALA A 227 6.53 -13.80 23.10
CA ALA A 227 7.46 -12.79 22.62
C ALA A 227 8.47 -13.39 21.61
N VAL A 228 8.79 -12.60 20.58
CA VAL A 228 9.70 -12.94 19.47
C VAL A 228 10.98 -12.10 19.51
N ASP A 229 11.98 -12.52 18.75
CA ASP A 229 13.26 -11.82 18.64
C ASP A 229 13.13 -10.55 17.78
N VAL A 230 12.26 -10.57 16.78
CA VAL A 230 12.06 -9.45 15.85
C VAL A 230 10.57 -9.22 15.61
N MET A 231 10.14 -7.98 15.79
CA MET A 231 8.82 -7.48 15.44
C MET A 231 8.92 -6.61 14.19
N LEU A 232 8.17 -6.94 13.15
CA LEU A 232 8.00 -6.15 11.93
C LEU A 232 6.56 -5.59 11.93
N ALA A 233 6.38 -4.32 11.58
CA ALA A 233 5.06 -3.75 11.36
C ALA A 233 5.14 -2.63 10.31
N ASN A 234 4.54 -2.86 9.16
CA ASN A 234 4.43 -1.87 8.08
C ASN A 234 2.97 -1.49 7.88
N ILE A 235 2.45 -0.71 8.82
CA ILE A 235 1.05 -0.25 8.88
C ILE A 235 1.00 1.24 9.20
N LEU A 236 -0.19 1.85 9.14
CA LEU A 236 -0.36 3.29 9.38
C LEU A 236 0.07 3.72 10.80
N ALA A 237 0.50 4.97 10.93
CA ALA A 237 1.03 5.52 12.19
C ALA A 237 0.03 5.50 13.35
N GLY A 238 -1.25 5.81 13.10
CA GLY A 238 -2.30 5.76 14.13
C GLY A 238 -2.38 4.39 14.82
N PRO A 239 -2.64 3.29 14.10
CA PRO A 239 -2.59 1.92 14.64
C PRO A 239 -1.27 1.56 15.31
N LEU A 240 -0.11 1.99 14.78
CA LEU A 240 1.19 1.75 15.43
C LEU A 240 1.25 2.38 16.83
N ILE A 241 0.78 3.62 16.98
CA ILE A 241 0.74 4.32 18.28
C ILE A 241 -0.20 3.59 19.23
N ASP A 242 -1.40 3.24 18.78
CA ASP A 242 -2.42 2.56 19.61
C ASP A 242 -1.95 1.19 20.11
N MET A 243 -1.12 0.49 19.33
CA MET A 243 -0.63 -0.86 19.65
C MET A 243 0.79 -0.90 20.25
N ALA A 244 1.40 0.23 20.59
CA ALA A 244 2.79 0.29 21.05
C ALA A 244 3.06 -0.62 22.25
N GLU A 245 2.18 -0.62 23.27
CA GLU A 245 2.26 -1.52 24.43
C GLU A 245 2.17 -2.99 23.98
N ARG A 246 1.20 -3.32 23.15
CA ARG A 246 0.99 -4.72 22.69
C ARG A 246 2.18 -5.25 21.89
N LEU A 247 2.71 -4.47 20.95
CA LEU A 247 3.88 -4.87 20.17
C LEU A 247 5.13 -4.98 21.05
N SER A 248 5.22 -4.14 22.09
CA SER A 248 6.30 -4.24 23.08
C SER A 248 6.23 -5.57 23.84
N GLU A 249 5.05 -5.98 24.32
CA GLU A 249 4.85 -7.25 25.01
C GLU A 249 5.24 -8.46 24.17
N LEU A 250 4.94 -8.40 22.86
CA LEU A 250 5.24 -9.43 21.88
C LEU A 250 6.69 -9.44 21.39
N THR A 251 7.52 -8.48 21.80
CA THR A 251 8.96 -8.44 21.49
C THR A 251 9.74 -8.86 22.72
N LYS A 252 10.76 -9.74 22.61
CA LYS A 252 11.63 -10.12 23.75
C LYS A 252 12.46 -8.95 24.26
N PRO A 253 12.89 -8.93 25.54
CA PRO A 253 13.97 -8.05 25.99
C PRO A 253 15.19 -8.17 25.06
N ALA A 254 15.80 -7.05 24.71
CA ALA A 254 16.84 -6.92 23.70
C ALA A 254 16.44 -7.39 22.26
N GLY A 255 15.15 -7.64 22.02
CA GLY A 255 14.60 -7.92 20.71
C GLY A 255 14.50 -6.64 19.86
N LEU A 256 14.43 -6.84 18.56
CA LEU A 256 14.38 -5.76 17.57
C LEU A 256 12.91 -5.44 17.18
N ILE A 257 12.67 -4.19 16.85
CA ILE A 257 11.42 -3.75 16.22
C ILE A 257 11.77 -2.92 14.99
N ALA A 258 11.01 -3.11 13.90
CA ALA A 258 11.08 -2.26 12.71
C ALA A 258 9.66 -1.85 12.30
N LEU A 259 9.42 -0.55 12.29
CA LEU A 259 8.14 0.11 12.04
C LEU A 259 8.22 0.92 10.76
N SER A 260 7.24 0.81 9.88
CA SER A 260 7.08 1.63 8.68
C SER A 260 5.59 1.81 8.35
N GLY A 261 5.27 2.48 7.23
CA GLY A 261 3.90 2.95 6.97
C GLY A 261 3.63 4.30 7.65
N ILE A 262 4.70 5.02 7.95
CA ILE A 262 4.71 6.26 8.75
C ILE A 262 5.14 7.40 7.82
N LEU A 263 4.39 8.49 7.77
CA LEU A 263 4.80 9.71 7.09
C LEU A 263 5.84 10.46 7.93
N GLN A 264 6.74 11.17 7.26
CA GLN A 264 7.85 11.85 7.93
C GLN A 264 7.41 12.77 9.08
N HIS A 265 6.27 13.47 8.92
CA HIS A 265 5.74 14.35 9.97
C HIS A 265 5.11 13.61 11.17
N GLN A 266 4.86 12.30 11.04
CA GLN A 266 4.30 11.46 12.11
C GLN A 266 5.40 10.74 12.92
N ALA A 267 6.65 10.80 12.46
CA ALA A 267 7.76 10.04 13.05
C ALA A 267 7.94 10.29 14.55
N ASP A 268 7.95 11.56 14.97
CA ASP A 268 8.16 11.93 16.37
C ASP A 268 7.07 11.39 17.30
N ALA A 269 5.80 11.37 16.84
CA ALA A 269 4.69 10.83 17.62
C ALA A 269 4.80 9.30 17.78
N VAL A 270 5.21 8.59 16.72
CA VAL A 270 5.46 7.15 16.80
C VAL A 270 6.65 6.85 17.71
N ILE A 271 7.77 7.57 17.58
CA ILE A 271 8.94 7.40 18.47
C ILE A 271 8.53 7.57 19.93
N ALA A 272 7.84 8.67 20.27
CA ALA A 272 7.40 8.94 21.63
C ALA A 272 6.51 7.83 22.21
N ALA A 273 5.68 7.19 21.37
CA ALA A 273 4.83 6.08 21.79
C ALA A 273 5.62 4.80 22.13
N TYR A 274 6.79 4.58 21.51
CA TYR A 274 7.61 3.38 21.71
C TYR A 274 8.78 3.58 22.69
N GLU A 275 9.25 4.81 22.94
CA GLU A 275 10.33 5.12 23.88
C GLU A 275 10.19 4.50 25.28
N PRO A 276 8.98 4.32 25.86
CA PRO A 276 8.85 3.65 27.17
C PRO A 276 9.40 2.22 27.19
N TRP A 277 9.46 1.55 26.04
CA TRP A 277 9.86 0.13 25.95
C TRP A 277 11.09 -0.12 25.08
N PHE A 278 11.46 0.82 24.19
CA PHE A 278 12.53 0.64 23.21
C PHE A 278 13.51 1.80 23.20
N ASN A 279 14.78 1.49 22.98
CA ASN A 279 15.76 2.47 22.52
C ASN A 279 15.57 2.62 21.01
N MET A 280 14.89 3.68 20.58
CA MET A 280 14.63 3.95 19.18
C MET A 280 15.87 4.51 18.49
N HIS A 281 16.13 4.03 17.26
CA HIS A 281 17.27 4.43 16.45
C HIS A 281 16.93 5.58 15.49
N THR A 282 17.89 5.92 14.62
CA THR A 282 17.73 6.96 13.61
C THR A 282 16.63 6.62 12.61
N VAL A 283 15.79 7.61 12.30
CA VAL A 283 14.78 7.53 11.28
C VAL A 283 15.44 7.45 9.90
N VAL A 284 15.04 6.46 9.09
CA VAL A 284 15.47 6.32 7.69
C VAL A 284 14.30 6.67 6.79
N SER A 285 14.50 7.60 5.85
CA SER A 285 13.46 8.10 4.96
C SER A 285 13.66 7.68 3.51
N LYS A 286 12.54 7.51 2.83
CA LYS A 286 12.46 7.38 1.37
C LYS A 286 11.17 8.06 0.91
N ASP A 287 11.33 9.06 0.03
CA ASP A 287 10.24 9.96 -0.35
C ASP A 287 9.62 10.60 0.90
N GLU A 288 8.30 10.55 1.09
CA GLU A 288 7.59 11.11 2.24
C GLU A 288 7.46 10.12 3.41
N TRP A 289 7.95 8.88 3.25
CA TRP A 289 7.78 7.78 4.19
C TRP A 289 9.05 7.50 4.97
N VAL A 290 8.86 6.97 6.18
CA VAL A 290 9.97 6.60 7.05
C VAL A 290 9.86 5.17 7.56
N ARG A 291 11.04 4.62 7.91
CA ARG A 291 11.21 3.46 8.77
C ARG A 291 11.90 3.89 10.05
N ILE A 292 11.40 3.40 11.16
CA ILE A 292 11.96 3.59 12.49
C ILE A 292 12.24 2.20 13.06
N ASP A 293 13.44 1.96 13.55
CA ASP A 293 13.78 0.70 14.21
C ASP A 293 14.32 0.96 15.63
N GLY A 294 14.27 -0.06 16.46
CA GLY A 294 14.73 0.05 17.83
C GLY A 294 15.02 -1.30 18.48
N ILE A 295 15.62 -1.23 19.67
CA ILE A 295 15.93 -2.40 20.50
C ILE A 295 15.14 -2.28 21.80
N ARG A 296 14.38 -3.34 22.16
CA ARG A 296 13.64 -3.39 23.41
C ARG A 296 14.57 -3.32 24.60
N HIS A 297 14.18 -2.56 25.63
CA HIS A 297 14.88 -2.49 26.90
C HIS A 297 15.03 -3.89 27.54
N SER A 298 16.15 -4.11 28.24
CA SER A 298 16.45 -5.37 28.93
C SER A 298 15.56 -5.61 30.14
#